data_d3b39d428b75731fc78480ff11778c40
#
_entry.id   d3b39d428b75731fc78480ff11778c40
#
_cell.length_a   1.000
_cell.length_b   1.000
_cell.length_c   1.000
_cell.angle_alpha   90.00
_cell.angle_beta   90.00
_cell.angle_gamma   90.00
#
_symmetry.space_group_name_H-M   'P 1'
#
loop_
_entity.id
_entity.type
_entity.pdbx_description
1 polymer ?
#
loop_
_entity_poly.entity_id
_entity_poly.type
_entity_poly.pdbx_seq_one_letter_code
_entity_poly.pdbx_strand_id
1 'polypeptide(L)'
;MEPPVALALFITLITAAGSVYALDYVSVADSSAILYDAPSLKAKKIFVVNRYLPLEQVVSLDDWVKVRDSSGSISWIEKHALSSKRFVEVISPLVAVHEEAEADAPVVFNTRQQVALEWLETSDDGWVKVRHPDGITGYVKAKEVWGE
;
A
#
# COMPACT_ATOMS: atom_id res chain seq x y z
N MET A 1 58.61 -32.29 -25.22
CA MET A 1 57.64 -31.30 -25.75
C MET A 1 56.35 -31.45 -24.93
N GLU A 2 56.21 -30.64 -23.88
CA GLU A 2 55.02 -30.72 -23.00
C GLU A 2 53.95 -29.75 -23.51
N PRO A 3 52.67 -30.11 -23.51
CA PRO A 3 51.58 -29.19 -23.92
C PRO A 3 51.30 -28.16 -22.82
N PRO A 4 50.91 -26.93 -23.17
CA PRO A 4 50.61 -25.89 -22.21
C PRO A 4 49.26 -26.16 -21.51
N VAL A 5 49.31 -26.12 -20.18
CA VAL A 5 48.12 -26.18 -19.32
C VAL A 5 47.36 -24.88 -19.45
N ALA A 6 46.19 -24.92 -20.10
CA ALA A 6 45.27 -23.80 -20.17
C ALA A 6 44.54 -23.65 -18.84
N LEU A 7 44.87 -22.59 -18.09
CA LEU A 7 44.22 -22.19 -16.85
C LEU A 7 42.87 -21.56 -17.20
N ALA A 8 41.79 -22.30 -17.09
CA ALA A 8 40.43 -21.77 -17.25
C ALA A 8 40.04 -20.96 -16.01
N LEU A 9 39.97 -19.63 -16.17
CA LEU A 9 39.50 -18.71 -15.15
C LEU A 9 37.97 -18.75 -15.11
N PHE A 10 37.40 -19.47 -14.13
CA PHE A 10 35.97 -19.44 -13.84
C PHE A 10 35.62 -18.13 -13.15
N ILE A 11 35.06 -17.16 -13.86
CA ILE A 11 34.45 -15.96 -13.28
C ILE A 11 33.06 -16.34 -12.76
N THR A 12 32.96 -16.52 -11.44
CA THR A 12 31.69 -16.73 -10.77
C THR A 12 30.96 -15.38 -10.67
N LEU A 13 29.94 -15.18 -11.52
CA LEU A 13 29.06 -14.02 -11.48
C LEU A 13 28.14 -14.16 -10.26
N ILE A 14 28.47 -13.47 -9.17
CA ILE A 14 27.60 -13.37 -7.98
C ILE A 14 26.47 -12.41 -8.34
N THR A 15 25.30 -12.93 -8.70
CA THR A 15 24.07 -12.15 -8.80
C THR A 15 23.60 -11.83 -7.39
N ALA A 16 23.82 -10.61 -6.93
CA ALA A 16 23.18 -10.10 -5.73
C ALA A 16 21.67 -10.02 -5.99
N ALA A 17 20.92 -11.00 -5.50
CA ALA A 17 19.47 -10.93 -5.43
C ALA A 17 19.13 -9.83 -4.41
N GLY A 18 18.91 -8.61 -4.88
CA GLY A 18 18.33 -7.55 -4.06
C GLY A 18 16.98 -8.02 -3.56
N SER A 19 16.79 -8.08 -2.24
CA SER A 19 15.48 -8.34 -1.65
C SER A 19 14.56 -7.20 -2.07
N VAL A 20 13.61 -7.48 -2.95
CA VAL A 20 12.49 -6.58 -3.20
C VAL A 20 11.62 -6.64 -1.95
N TYR A 21 11.72 -5.63 -1.08
CA TYR A 21 10.77 -5.47 0.00
C TYR A 21 9.43 -5.13 -0.62
N ALA A 22 8.51 -6.09 -0.63
CA ALA A 22 7.12 -5.80 -0.92
C ALA A 22 6.62 -4.81 0.14
N LEU A 23 6.03 -3.70 -0.29
CA LEU A 23 5.40 -2.75 0.62
C LEU A 23 4.26 -3.46 1.35
N ASP A 24 4.28 -3.39 2.67
CA ASP A 24 3.31 -4.09 3.52
C ASP A 24 2.25 -3.08 3.98
N TYR A 25 1.09 -3.12 3.34
CA TYR A 25 -0.01 -2.23 3.64
C TYR A 25 -0.99 -2.89 4.61
N VAL A 26 -1.42 -2.09 5.58
CA VAL A 26 -2.47 -2.40 6.56
C VAL A 26 -3.55 -1.34 6.48
N SER A 27 -4.64 -1.51 7.19
CA SER A 27 -5.69 -0.50 7.27
C SER A 27 -6.17 -0.30 8.71
N VAL A 28 -6.76 0.85 8.98
CA VAL A 28 -7.40 1.14 10.26
C VAL A 28 -8.66 0.28 10.40
N ALA A 29 -8.72 -0.55 11.45
CA ALA A 29 -9.84 -1.46 11.75
C ALA A 29 -10.94 -0.76 12.56
N ASP A 30 -10.55 0.07 13.52
CA ASP A 30 -11.47 0.78 14.41
C ASP A 30 -12.22 1.90 13.70
N SER A 31 -13.33 2.35 14.26
CA SER A 31 -14.11 3.48 13.71
C SER A 31 -13.27 4.73 13.59
N SER A 32 -12.35 4.93 14.53
CA SER A 32 -11.29 5.93 14.50
C SER A 32 -10.09 5.43 15.28
N ALA A 33 -8.90 5.86 14.91
CA ALA A 33 -7.65 5.58 15.60
C ALA A 33 -6.81 6.85 15.73
N ILE A 34 -5.84 6.83 16.63
CA ILE A 34 -4.96 7.96 16.89
C ILE A 34 -3.58 7.63 16.35
N LEU A 35 -2.98 8.58 15.64
CA LEU A 35 -1.58 8.57 15.25
C LEU A 35 -0.76 9.40 16.26
N TYR A 36 0.38 8.84 16.68
CA TYR A 36 1.28 9.42 17.68
C TYR A 36 2.67 9.70 17.09
N ASP A 37 3.42 10.61 17.71
CA ASP A 37 4.81 10.90 17.34
C ASP A 37 5.82 9.86 17.88
N ALA A 38 5.42 9.04 18.86
CA ALA A 38 6.23 7.97 19.44
C ALA A 38 5.36 6.78 19.86
N PRO A 39 5.93 5.57 20.04
CA PRO A 39 5.20 4.36 20.44
C PRO A 39 4.85 4.35 21.92
N SER A 40 3.98 5.26 22.34
CA SER A 40 3.54 5.43 23.72
C SER A 40 2.21 6.17 23.80
N LEU A 41 1.32 5.74 24.69
CA LEU A 41 0.06 6.44 24.98
C LEU A 41 0.28 7.84 25.62
N LYS A 42 1.48 8.09 26.14
CA LYS A 42 1.88 9.40 26.68
C LYS A 42 2.47 10.32 25.61
N ALA A 43 2.73 9.80 24.42
CA ALA A 43 3.26 10.55 23.31
C ALA A 43 2.23 11.58 22.79
N LYS A 44 2.73 12.54 22.01
CA LYS A 44 1.88 13.54 21.40
C LYS A 44 0.97 12.88 20.35
N LYS A 45 -0.32 13.15 20.47
CA LYS A 45 -1.31 12.78 19.46
C LYS A 45 -1.18 13.74 18.29
N ILE A 46 -0.98 13.19 17.09
CA ILE A 46 -0.76 13.97 15.87
C ILE A 46 -2.08 14.12 15.10
N PHE A 47 -2.76 13.00 14.82
CA PHE A 47 -4.00 12.94 14.05
C PHE A 47 -4.96 11.92 14.61
N VAL A 48 -6.24 12.13 14.32
CA VAL A 48 -7.28 11.11 14.39
C VAL A 48 -7.59 10.67 12.97
N VAL A 49 -7.55 9.37 12.73
CA VAL A 49 -7.79 8.78 11.42
C VAL A 49 -9.02 7.87 11.44
N ASN A 50 -9.68 7.76 10.31
CA ASN A 50 -10.91 7.01 10.17
C ASN A 50 -10.65 5.55 9.77
N ARG A 51 -11.67 4.71 9.98
CA ARG A 51 -11.69 3.31 9.51
C ARG A 51 -11.35 3.24 8.02
N TYR A 52 -10.65 2.17 7.65
CA TYR A 52 -10.24 1.82 6.30
C TYR A 52 -9.08 2.64 5.73
N LEU A 53 -8.60 3.68 6.43
CA LEU A 53 -7.41 4.39 5.95
C LEU A 53 -6.26 3.40 5.73
N PRO A 54 -5.70 3.30 4.52
CA PRO A 54 -4.52 2.48 4.27
C PRO A 54 -3.28 3.15 4.87
N LEU A 55 -2.38 2.34 5.40
CA LEU A 55 -1.11 2.76 5.98
C LEU A 55 -0.04 1.76 5.56
N GLU A 56 1.12 2.25 5.13
CA GLU A 56 2.29 1.41 4.90
C GLU A 56 2.94 1.08 6.24
N GLN A 57 3.11 -0.21 6.53
CA GLN A 57 3.80 -0.66 7.73
C GLN A 57 5.32 -0.56 7.54
N VAL A 58 5.97 0.28 8.33
CA VAL A 58 7.43 0.49 8.25
C VAL A 58 8.16 -0.37 9.27
N VAL A 59 7.69 -0.39 10.53
CA VAL A 59 8.25 -1.18 11.63
C VAL A 59 7.12 -1.70 12.50
N SER A 60 7.18 -2.97 12.88
CA SER A 60 6.24 -3.57 13.85
C SER A 60 6.98 -3.87 15.14
N LEU A 61 6.49 -3.30 16.24
CA LEU A 61 6.86 -3.64 17.62
C LEU A 61 5.72 -4.47 18.24
N ASP A 62 5.85 -4.85 19.52
CA ASP A 62 4.84 -5.72 20.17
C ASP A 62 3.43 -5.13 20.11
N ASP A 63 3.26 -3.90 20.64
CA ASP A 63 1.96 -3.23 20.71
C ASP A 63 1.82 -2.04 19.76
N TRP A 64 2.86 -1.69 19.01
CA TRP A 64 2.93 -0.50 18.18
C TRP A 64 3.42 -0.81 16.78
N VAL A 65 2.90 -0.06 15.81
CA VAL A 65 3.36 -0.10 14.42
C VAL A 65 3.75 1.30 13.98
N LYS A 66 4.95 1.43 13.44
CA LYS A 66 5.40 2.63 12.74
C LYS A 66 4.84 2.59 11.34
N VAL A 67 4.13 3.62 10.94
CA VAL A 67 3.40 3.67 9.68
C VAL A 67 3.75 4.90 8.87
N ARG A 68 3.55 4.81 7.56
CA ARG A 68 3.60 5.91 6.60
C ARG A 68 2.24 6.09 5.95
N ASP A 69 1.77 7.32 5.86
CA ASP A 69 0.53 7.66 5.16
C ASP A 69 0.79 8.06 3.68
N SER A 70 -0.29 8.34 2.94
CA SER A 70 -0.23 8.74 1.53
C SER A 70 0.52 10.06 1.28
N SER A 71 0.68 10.90 2.29
CA SER A 71 1.49 12.13 2.22
C SER A 71 3.00 11.87 2.41
N GLY A 72 3.38 10.65 2.82
CA GLY A 72 4.74 10.29 3.20
C GLY A 72 5.08 10.55 4.67
N SER A 73 4.13 11.04 5.46
CA SER A 73 4.33 11.32 6.88
C SER A 73 4.45 10.04 7.69
N ILE A 74 5.38 10.04 8.65
CA ILE A 74 5.66 8.91 9.54
C ILE A 74 5.04 9.17 10.90
N SER A 75 4.37 8.15 11.45
CA SER A 75 3.76 8.18 12.77
C SER A 75 3.70 6.79 13.40
N TRP A 76 3.13 6.70 14.59
CA TRP A 76 2.93 5.46 15.32
C TRP A 76 1.45 5.24 15.59
N ILE A 77 1.01 4.00 15.49
CA ILE A 77 -0.37 3.58 15.80
C ILE A 77 -0.33 2.33 16.68
N GLU A 78 -1.32 2.18 17.56
CA GLU A 78 -1.49 0.96 18.34
C GLU A 78 -1.82 -0.21 17.39
N LYS A 79 -1.12 -1.32 17.55
CA LYS A 79 -1.24 -2.48 16.67
C LYS A 79 -2.66 -3.04 16.61
N HIS A 80 -3.37 -3.04 17.75
CA HIS A 80 -4.76 -3.54 17.82
C HIS A 80 -5.75 -2.74 16.97
N ALA A 81 -5.43 -1.47 16.63
CA ALA A 81 -6.27 -0.62 15.78
C ALA A 81 -6.13 -0.93 14.28
N LEU A 82 -5.25 -1.88 13.90
CA LEU A 82 -4.95 -2.22 12.52
C LEU A 82 -5.57 -3.56 12.11
N SER A 83 -5.83 -3.67 10.80
CA SER A 83 -6.28 -4.86 10.11
C SER A 83 -5.37 -5.16 8.92
N SER A 84 -5.20 -6.42 8.58
CA SER A 84 -4.54 -6.86 7.35
C SER A 84 -5.42 -6.72 6.11
N LYS A 85 -6.69 -6.35 6.26
CA LYS A 85 -7.57 -6.11 5.12
C LYS A 85 -7.07 -4.91 4.33
N ARG A 86 -6.93 -5.08 3.02
CA ARG A 86 -6.33 -4.09 2.14
C ARG A 86 -7.36 -3.08 1.64
N PHE A 87 -6.97 -1.81 1.71
CA PHE A 87 -7.70 -0.68 1.14
C PHE A 87 -6.72 0.19 0.34
N VAL A 88 -7.25 0.99 -0.56
CA VAL A 88 -6.52 2.07 -1.23
C VAL A 88 -7.20 3.40 -0.93
N GLU A 89 -6.42 4.46 -0.85
CA GLU A 89 -6.90 5.82 -0.70
C GLU A 89 -6.87 6.53 -2.06
N VAL A 90 -7.96 7.17 -2.42
CA VAL A 90 -8.03 8.02 -3.61
C VAL A 90 -7.19 9.28 -3.38
N ILE A 91 -6.17 9.50 -4.20
CA ILE A 91 -5.24 10.64 -4.08
C ILE A 91 -5.49 11.73 -5.12
N SER A 92 -6.28 11.48 -6.13
CA SER A 92 -6.69 12.48 -7.12
C SER A 92 -8.00 13.16 -6.71
N PRO A 93 -8.22 14.44 -7.08
CA PRO A 93 -9.41 15.21 -6.62
C PRO A 93 -10.74 14.56 -6.98
N LEU A 94 -10.84 14.01 -8.18
CA LEU A 94 -12.03 13.31 -8.68
C LEU A 94 -11.58 12.14 -9.55
N VAL A 95 -12.12 10.95 -9.29
CA VAL A 95 -11.76 9.71 -9.99
C VAL A 95 -13.02 9.02 -10.45
N ALA A 96 -13.05 8.64 -11.73
CA ALA A 96 -14.05 7.77 -12.29
C ALA A 96 -13.66 6.31 -12.06
N VAL A 97 -14.58 5.53 -11.50
CA VAL A 97 -14.44 4.08 -11.34
C VAL A 97 -15.17 3.42 -12.51
N HIS A 98 -14.44 2.64 -13.31
CA HIS A 98 -14.91 2.02 -14.53
C HIS A 98 -15.39 0.59 -14.31
N GLU A 99 -16.29 0.13 -15.17
CA GLU A 99 -16.80 -1.26 -15.15
C GLU A 99 -15.70 -2.27 -15.49
N GLU A 100 -14.80 -1.90 -16.39
CA GLU A 100 -13.67 -2.70 -16.84
C GLU A 100 -12.37 -1.88 -16.75
N ALA A 101 -11.22 -2.56 -16.82
CA ALA A 101 -9.88 -1.96 -16.77
C ALA A 101 -9.51 -1.24 -18.09
N GLU A 102 -10.39 -0.37 -18.57
CA GLU A 102 -10.25 0.39 -19.80
C GLU A 102 -10.76 1.82 -19.62
N ALA A 103 -10.07 2.79 -20.21
CA ALA A 103 -10.36 4.21 -20.00
C ALA A 103 -11.69 4.66 -20.63
N ASP A 104 -12.18 3.96 -21.66
CA ASP A 104 -13.43 4.19 -22.35
C ASP A 104 -14.58 3.29 -21.87
N ALA A 105 -14.33 2.40 -20.90
CA ALA A 105 -15.36 1.59 -20.28
C ALA A 105 -16.38 2.47 -19.53
N PRO A 106 -17.63 2.02 -19.39
CA PRO A 106 -18.67 2.74 -18.63
C PRO A 106 -18.20 3.06 -17.20
N VAL A 107 -18.58 4.23 -16.70
CA VAL A 107 -18.34 4.64 -15.32
C VAL A 107 -19.43 4.08 -14.42
N VAL A 108 -19.06 3.30 -13.41
CA VAL A 108 -20.02 2.73 -12.44
C VAL A 108 -20.30 3.67 -11.27
N PHE A 109 -19.30 4.45 -10.84
CA PHE A 109 -19.44 5.57 -9.89
C PHE A 109 -18.24 6.51 -9.95
N ASN A 110 -18.40 7.68 -9.35
CA ASN A 110 -17.29 8.63 -9.15
C ASN A 110 -16.93 8.69 -7.66
N THR A 111 -15.66 8.91 -7.38
CA THR A 111 -15.12 9.05 -6.03
C THR A 111 -14.19 10.26 -5.94
N ARG A 112 -13.88 10.68 -4.73
CA ARG A 112 -13.10 11.88 -4.44
C ARG A 112 -11.85 11.55 -3.64
N GLN A 113 -10.93 12.50 -3.62
CA GLN A 113 -9.73 12.45 -2.79
C GLN A 113 -10.06 12.12 -1.32
N GLN A 114 -9.20 11.33 -0.69
CA GLN A 114 -9.32 10.84 0.70
C GLN A 114 -10.41 9.81 0.95
N VAL A 115 -11.09 9.32 -0.08
CA VAL A 115 -12.00 8.18 0.04
C VAL A 115 -11.19 6.90 0.03
N ALA A 116 -11.45 6.01 1.00
CA ALA A 116 -10.89 4.66 1.03
C ALA A 116 -11.81 3.68 0.30
N LEU A 117 -11.25 2.87 -0.58
CA LEU A 117 -11.92 1.78 -1.28
C LEU A 117 -11.23 0.47 -0.97
N GLU A 118 -11.99 -0.62 -0.83
CA GLU A 118 -11.38 -1.93 -0.62
C GLU A 118 -10.57 -2.32 -1.85
N TRP A 119 -9.31 -2.67 -1.64
CA TRP A 119 -8.44 -3.20 -2.68
C TRP A 119 -8.76 -4.68 -2.91
N LEU A 120 -8.92 -5.08 -4.16
CA LEU A 120 -9.15 -6.47 -4.53
C LEU A 120 -7.95 -7.06 -5.28
N GLU A 121 -7.45 -6.37 -6.26
CA GLU A 121 -6.28 -6.78 -7.05
C GLU A 121 -5.66 -5.58 -7.79
N THR A 122 -4.39 -5.68 -8.13
CA THR A 122 -3.69 -4.77 -9.05
C THR A 122 -3.24 -5.56 -10.26
N SER A 123 -3.53 -5.05 -11.46
CA SER A 123 -3.11 -5.66 -12.71
C SER A 123 -1.83 -5.03 -13.25
N ASP A 124 -1.07 -5.78 -14.06
CA ASP A 124 0.22 -5.35 -14.61
C ASP A 124 0.11 -4.17 -15.58
N ASP A 125 -1.09 -3.88 -16.08
CA ASP A 125 -1.39 -2.78 -17.01
C ASP A 125 -1.76 -1.45 -16.31
N GLY A 126 -1.59 -1.40 -14.99
CA GLY A 126 -1.76 -0.17 -14.19
C GLY A 126 -3.20 0.13 -13.76
N TRP A 127 -4.04 -0.89 -13.64
CA TRP A 127 -5.38 -0.80 -13.08
C TRP A 127 -5.50 -1.51 -11.74
N VAL A 128 -6.32 -0.95 -10.86
CA VAL A 128 -6.65 -1.51 -9.55
C VAL A 128 -8.13 -1.79 -9.48
N LYS A 129 -8.48 -3.04 -9.17
CA LYS A 129 -9.85 -3.43 -8.90
C LYS A 129 -10.20 -3.09 -7.46
N VAL A 130 -11.28 -2.36 -7.29
CA VAL A 130 -11.73 -1.85 -5.99
C VAL A 130 -13.19 -2.21 -5.73
N ARG A 131 -13.58 -2.14 -4.45
CA ARG A 131 -14.97 -2.31 -4.02
C ARG A 131 -15.38 -1.13 -3.13
N HIS A 132 -16.50 -0.52 -3.48
CA HIS A 132 -17.17 0.47 -2.64
C HIS A 132 -17.89 -0.21 -1.45
N PRO A 133 -18.09 0.46 -0.30
CA PRO A 133 -18.78 -0.11 0.86
C PRO A 133 -20.18 -0.66 0.59
N ASP A 134 -20.90 -0.16 -0.44
CA ASP A 134 -22.20 -0.68 -0.88
C ASP A 134 -22.12 -1.97 -1.70
N GLY A 135 -20.89 -2.47 -1.97
CA GLY A 135 -20.64 -3.71 -2.69
C GLY A 135 -20.37 -3.54 -4.20
N ILE A 136 -20.53 -2.35 -4.76
CA ILE A 136 -20.21 -2.09 -6.17
C ILE A 136 -18.70 -2.21 -6.38
N THR A 137 -18.31 -2.97 -7.40
CA THR A 137 -16.90 -3.14 -7.79
C THR A 137 -16.63 -2.40 -9.11
N GLY A 138 -15.37 -2.05 -9.31
CA GLY A 138 -14.91 -1.43 -10.54
C GLY A 138 -13.41 -1.24 -10.55
N TYR A 139 -12.93 -0.50 -11.54
CA TYR A 139 -11.50 -0.32 -11.81
C TYR A 139 -11.14 1.16 -11.79
N VAL A 140 -10.00 1.46 -11.15
CA VAL A 140 -9.36 2.78 -11.13
C VAL A 140 -7.92 2.66 -11.63
N LYS A 141 -7.35 3.76 -12.10
CA LYS A 141 -5.93 3.76 -12.47
C LYS A 141 -5.07 3.74 -11.22
N ALA A 142 -4.02 2.92 -11.20
CA ALA A 142 -3.09 2.80 -10.08
C ALA A 142 -2.53 4.16 -9.64
N LYS A 143 -2.21 5.06 -10.59
CA LYS A 143 -1.72 6.42 -10.31
C LYS A 143 -2.72 7.35 -9.61
N GLU A 144 -3.98 6.99 -9.52
CA GLU A 144 -5.06 7.78 -8.89
C GLU A 144 -5.33 7.35 -7.45
N VAL A 145 -4.70 6.25 -7.01
CA VAL A 145 -4.84 5.69 -5.66
C VAL A 145 -3.47 5.44 -5.03
N TRP A 146 -3.48 5.24 -3.73
CA TRP A 146 -2.32 4.87 -2.93
C TRP A 146 -2.65 3.70 -2.00
N GLY A 147 -1.71 2.78 -1.79
CA GLY A 147 -1.89 1.61 -0.92
C GLY A 147 -2.11 0.28 -1.65
N GLU A 148 -1.83 0.26 -2.94
CA GLU A 148 -1.92 -0.92 -3.81
C GLU A 148 -0.74 -1.88 -3.67
#